data_b39429b9c0e0749187efc1776edd33c3
#
_entry.id   b39429b9c0e0749187efc1776edd33c3
#
_cell.length_a   1.000
_cell.length_b   1.000
_cell.length_c   1.000
_cell.angle_alpha   90.00
_cell.angle_beta   90.00
_cell.angle_gamma   90.00
#
_symmetry.space_group_name_H-M   'P 1'
#
loop_
_entity.id
_entity.type
_entity.pdbx_description
1 polymer ?
#
loop_
_entity_poly.entity_id
_entity_poly.type
_entity_poly.pdbx_seq_one_letter_code
_entity_poly.pdbx_strand_id
1 'polypeptide(L)'
;MQPYSDNSVNFRMMLAGYRAAARRYHAGRLTQDVAATYHPLFEALNWVVALDEQAGARWSPRGEPLGSKWRDEIDGGDHVDAVRFARNRAHHQWADALVLSEGFAFPITFPLVTHEWAWRPSTDLPKGKNDSGRLAYDRLLANRPARFSLQQLDETYSYVADLLERPSAQPSA
;
A
#
# COMPACT_ATOMS: atom_id res chain seq x y z
N MET A 1 -1.83 28.49 -18.62
CA MET A 1 -0.71 27.81 -17.95
C MET A 1 -1.06 27.78 -16.47
N GLN A 2 -1.65 26.68 -15.98
CA GLN A 2 -2.00 26.56 -14.55
C GLN A 2 -0.75 26.14 -13.75
N PRO A 3 -0.58 26.68 -12.54
CA PRO A 3 0.63 26.44 -11.78
C PRO A 3 0.70 24.97 -11.30
N TYR A 4 1.86 24.41 -11.42
CA TYR A 4 2.27 23.06 -10.96
C TYR A 4 2.06 22.80 -9.45
N SER A 5 1.66 23.82 -8.68
CA SER A 5 1.53 23.77 -7.22
C SER A 5 0.32 22.98 -6.70
N ASP A 6 -0.70 22.72 -7.52
CA ASP A 6 -1.92 22.04 -7.07
C ASP A 6 -1.78 20.52 -6.91
N ASN A 7 -0.74 19.95 -7.48
CA ASN A 7 -0.61 18.51 -7.67
C ASN A 7 0.06 17.80 -6.50
N SER A 8 1.03 18.45 -5.86
CA SER A 8 1.68 17.93 -4.65
C SER A 8 0.73 18.01 -3.44
N VAL A 9 -0.07 19.07 -3.38
CA VAL A 9 -1.10 19.22 -2.35
C VAL A 9 -2.11 18.09 -2.43
N ASN A 10 -2.60 17.75 -3.62
CA ASN A 10 -3.56 16.65 -3.82
C ASN A 10 -2.95 15.30 -3.42
N PHE A 11 -1.69 15.02 -3.79
CA PHE A 11 -1.03 13.77 -3.41
C PHE A 11 -0.89 13.66 -1.89
N ARG A 12 -0.48 14.73 -1.21
CA ARG A 12 -0.40 14.76 0.26
C ARG A 12 -1.75 14.60 0.95
N MET A 13 -2.82 15.16 0.40
CA MET A 13 -4.17 14.94 0.91
C MET A 13 -4.58 13.47 0.80
N MET A 14 -4.29 12.81 -0.31
CA MET A 14 -4.55 11.37 -0.50
C MET A 14 -3.69 10.53 0.46
N LEU A 15 -2.41 10.89 0.64
CA LEU A 15 -1.53 10.24 1.60
C LEU A 15 -2.04 10.43 3.05
N ALA A 16 -2.60 11.59 3.38
CA ALA A 16 -3.24 11.80 4.67
C ALA A 16 -4.49 10.92 4.86
N GLY A 17 -5.28 10.71 3.82
CA GLY A 17 -6.40 9.76 3.80
C GLY A 17 -5.94 8.31 4.05
N TYR A 18 -4.92 7.89 3.32
CA TYR A 18 -4.26 6.59 3.54
C TYR A 18 -3.81 6.42 5.00
N ARG A 19 -3.08 7.40 5.54
CA ARG A 19 -2.59 7.38 6.92
C ARG A 19 -3.71 7.34 7.96
N ALA A 20 -4.83 8.03 7.69
CA ALA A 20 -5.99 7.98 8.57
C ALA A 20 -6.62 6.58 8.60
N ALA A 21 -6.73 5.91 7.46
CA ALA A 21 -7.21 4.53 7.36
C ALA A 21 -6.22 3.55 8.04
N ALA A 22 -4.93 3.67 7.78
CA ALA A 22 -3.89 2.85 8.39
C ALA A 22 -3.87 2.98 9.93
N ARG A 23 -4.03 4.20 10.48
CA ARG A 23 -4.15 4.40 11.93
C ARG A 23 -5.36 3.69 12.53
N ARG A 24 -6.53 3.74 11.86
CA ARG A 24 -7.73 3.00 12.32
C ARG A 24 -7.50 1.49 12.29
N TYR A 25 -6.87 0.98 11.23
CA TYR A 25 -6.45 -0.42 11.18
C TYR A 25 -5.54 -0.77 12.36
N HIS A 26 -4.51 0.04 12.63
CA HIS A 26 -3.60 -0.21 13.74
C HIS A 26 -4.29 -0.19 15.11
N ALA A 27 -5.29 0.66 15.29
CA ALA A 27 -6.08 0.70 16.52
C ALA A 27 -6.96 -0.56 16.68
N GLY A 28 -7.52 -1.08 15.59
CA GLY A 28 -8.41 -2.26 15.59
C GLY A 28 -7.70 -3.61 15.45
N ARG A 29 -6.44 -3.64 15.03
CA ARG A 29 -5.76 -4.88 14.58
C ARG A 29 -5.62 -5.99 15.65
N LEU A 30 -5.71 -5.63 16.91
CA LEU A 30 -5.61 -6.57 18.04
C LEU A 30 -6.98 -7.08 18.49
N THR A 31 -8.05 -6.63 17.87
CA THR A 31 -9.40 -7.11 18.14
C THR A 31 -9.71 -8.30 17.24
N GLN A 32 -10.63 -9.16 17.72
CA GLN A 32 -11.19 -10.23 16.88
C GLN A 32 -12.37 -9.73 16.02
N ASP A 33 -12.70 -8.45 16.14
CA ASP A 33 -13.75 -7.83 15.33
C ASP A 33 -13.25 -7.62 13.90
N VAL A 34 -13.74 -8.47 13.00
CA VAL A 34 -13.43 -8.44 11.57
C VAL A 34 -13.77 -7.09 10.95
N ALA A 35 -14.90 -6.48 11.34
CA ALA A 35 -15.33 -5.20 10.78
C ALA A 35 -14.39 -4.05 11.18
N ALA A 36 -13.96 -4.03 12.45
CA ALA A 36 -13.02 -3.04 12.96
C ALA A 36 -11.64 -3.10 12.28
N THR A 37 -11.28 -4.26 11.73
CA THR A 37 -10.01 -4.48 11.04
C THR A 37 -10.15 -4.36 9.53
N TYR A 38 -11.15 -5.03 8.97
CA TYR A 38 -11.32 -5.15 7.52
C TYR A 38 -11.65 -3.81 6.85
N HIS A 39 -12.59 -3.04 7.41
CA HIS A 39 -13.01 -1.79 6.80
C HIS A 39 -11.88 -0.76 6.67
N PRO A 40 -11.09 -0.49 7.74
CA PRO A 40 -9.96 0.41 7.62
C PRO A 40 -8.86 -0.11 6.67
N LEU A 41 -8.61 -1.43 6.66
CA LEU A 41 -7.68 -2.01 5.72
C LEU A 41 -8.15 -1.81 4.28
N PHE A 42 -9.41 -2.16 4.00
CA PHE A 42 -9.99 -2.02 2.67
C PHE A 42 -9.91 -0.56 2.17
N GLU A 43 -10.18 0.40 3.03
CA GLU A 43 -10.04 1.82 2.73
C GLU A 43 -8.57 2.19 2.43
N ALA A 44 -7.63 1.71 3.25
CA ALA A 44 -6.20 1.93 3.01
C ALA A 44 -5.75 1.37 1.65
N LEU A 45 -6.21 0.16 1.29
CA LEU A 45 -5.91 -0.46 -0.01
C LEU A 45 -6.46 0.34 -1.19
N ASN A 46 -7.62 0.98 -1.05
CA ASN A 46 -8.17 1.86 -2.08
C ASN A 46 -7.34 3.15 -2.23
N TRP A 47 -6.88 3.72 -1.11
CA TRP A 47 -5.96 4.86 -1.16
C TRP A 47 -4.64 4.51 -1.84
N VAL A 48 -4.10 3.28 -1.63
CA VAL A 48 -2.90 2.80 -2.33
C VAL A 48 -3.08 2.85 -3.84
N VAL A 49 -4.23 2.40 -4.36
CA VAL A 49 -4.50 2.43 -5.79
C VAL A 49 -4.58 3.88 -6.30
N ALA A 50 -5.27 4.75 -5.58
CA ALA A 50 -5.38 6.15 -5.96
C ALA A 50 -4.02 6.88 -5.95
N LEU A 51 -3.19 6.63 -4.94
CA LEU A 51 -1.83 7.17 -4.84
C LEU A 51 -0.94 6.64 -5.98
N ASP A 52 -1.02 5.35 -6.28
CA ASP A 52 -0.29 4.73 -7.37
C ASP A 52 -0.64 5.32 -8.74
N GLU A 53 -1.92 5.52 -9.02
CA GLU A 53 -2.38 6.16 -10.26
C GLU A 53 -1.88 7.60 -10.36
N GLN A 54 -1.90 8.35 -9.27
CA GLN A 54 -1.39 9.73 -9.24
C GLN A 54 0.13 9.77 -9.40
N ALA A 55 0.87 8.86 -8.75
CA ALA A 55 2.31 8.75 -8.92
C ALA A 55 2.66 8.45 -10.38
N GLY A 56 2.00 7.46 -10.98
CA GLY A 56 2.24 7.07 -12.38
C GLY A 56 1.89 8.14 -13.40
N ALA A 57 0.87 8.98 -13.11
CA ALA A 57 0.48 10.06 -13.99
C ALA A 57 1.41 11.28 -13.93
N ARG A 58 2.17 11.43 -12.85
CA ARG A 58 2.87 12.68 -12.54
C ARG A 58 4.36 12.54 -12.36
N TRP A 59 4.81 11.38 -11.89
CA TRP A 59 6.21 11.19 -11.67
C TRP A 59 6.93 10.78 -12.95
N SER A 60 7.92 11.58 -13.29
CA SER A 60 8.84 11.29 -14.36
C SER A 60 10.17 12.00 -14.13
N PRO A 61 11.25 11.26 -13.95
CA PRO A 61 12.59 11.86 -13.89
C PRO A 61 13.00 12.50 -15.22
N ARG A 62 12.29 12.21 -16.33
CA ARG A 62 12.59 12.69 -17.69
C ARG A 62 11.55 13.63 -18.27
N GLY A 63 10.56 14.07 -17.48
CA GLY A 63 9.51 14.98 -17.95
C GLY A 63 8.29 14.32 -18.58
N GLU A 64 8.29 13.00 -18.80
CA GLU A 64 7.14 12.25 -19.31
C GLU A 64 6.58 11.29 -18.23
N PRO A 65 5.25 11.17 -18.08
CA PRO A 65 4.65 10.25 -17.13
C PRO A 65 5.09 8.79 -17.37
N LEU A 66 5.55 8.12 -16.34
CA LEU A 66 6.03 6.74 -16.44
C LEU A 66 4.91 5.69 -16.37
N GLY A 67 3.68 6.09 -16.03
CA GLY A 67 2.62 5.13 -15.77
C GLY A 67 3.01 4.15 -14.66
N SER A 68 2.75 2.86 -14.83
CA SER A 68 3.09 1.85 -13.82
C SER A 68 4.61 1.64 -13.64
N LYS A 69 5.44 2.08 -14.57
CA LYS A 69 6.90 1.93 -14.52
C LYS A 69 7.56 2.76 -13.41
N TRP A 70 6.85 3.74 -12.86
CA TRP A 70 7.38 4.50 -11.73
C TRP A 70 7.78 3.61 -10.54
N ARG A 71 7.12 2.46 -10.39
CA ARG A 71 7.40 1.50 -9.33
C ARG A 71 8.76 0.82 -9.48
N ASP A 72 9.24 0.69 -10.72
CA ASP A 72 10.56 0.10 -11.01
C ASP A 72 11.70 1.06 -10.66
N GLU A 73 11.38 2.35 -10.48
CA GLU A 73 12.37 3.41 -10.25
C GLU A 73 12.57 3.75 -8.76
N ILE A 74 11.80 3.15 -7.85
CA ILE A 74 11.88 3.45 -6.42
C ILE A 74 11.91 2.20 -5.54
N ASP A 75 12.55 2.32 -4.40
CA ASP A 75 12.52 1.31 -3.36
C ASP A 75 11.08 1.16 -2.81
N GLY A 76 10.63 -0.08 -2.67
CA GLY A 76 9.28 -0.37 -2.19
C GLY A 76 8.20 -0.34 -3.25
N GLY A 77 8.51 -0.06 -4.52
CA GLY A 77 7.52 -0.10 -5.61
C GLY A 77 6.90 -1.47 -5.81
N ASP A 78 7.62 -2.55 -5.56
CA ASP A 78 7.11 -3.92 -5.60
C ASP A 78 6.11 -4.23 -4.47
N HIS A 79 6.17 -3.52 -3.32
CA HIS A 79 5.12 -3.57 -2.31
C HIS A 79 3.79 -3.00 -2.84
N VAL A 80 3.84 -1.98 -3.68
CA VAL A 80 2.65 -1.45 -4.33
C VAL A 80 2.02 -2.49 -5.25
N ASP A 81 2.82 -3.21 -6.04
CA ASP A 81 2.32 -4.31 -6.90
C ASP A 81 1.70 -5.44 -6.08
N ALA A 82 2.35 -5.82 -4.99
CA ALA A 82 1.86 -6.85 -4.07
C ALA A 82 0.51 -6.45 -3.44
N VAL A 83 0.38 -5.22 -2.99
CA VAL A 83 -0.85 -4.71 -2.37
C VAL A 83 -1.96 -4.52 -3.41
N ARG A 84 -1.64 -4.10 -4.62
CA ARG A 84 -2.62 -4.06 -5.73
C ARG A 84 -3.19 -5.44 -6.04
N PHE A 85 -2.34 -6.48 -6.03
CA PHE A 85 -2.82 -7.85 -6.14
C PHE A 85 -3.80 -8.20 -5.01
N ALA A 86 -3.43 -7.96 -3.75
CA ALA A 86 -4.29 -8.18 -2.58
C ALA A 86 -5.63 -7.45 -2.70
N ARG A 87 -5.58 -6.16 -3.02
CA ARG A 87 -6.77 -5.32 -3.22
C ARG A 87 -7.69 -5.87 -4.30
N ASN A 88 -7.13 -6.28 -5.44
CA ASN A 88 -7.94 -6.83 -6.53
C ASN A 88 -8.66 -8.12 -6.11
N ARG A 89 -8.03 -8.97 -5.31
CA ARG A 89 -8.69 -10.17 -4.75
C ARG A 89 -9.78 -9.80 -3.75
N ALA A 90 -9.49 -8.91 -2.80
CA ALA A 90 -10.47 -8.47 -1.81
C ALA A 90 -11.67 -7.76 -2.46
N HIS A 91 -11.42 -6.87 -3.43
CA HIS A 91 -12.47 -6.03 -4.01
C HIS A 91 -13.36 -6.77 -5.01
N HIS A 92 -12.76 -7.54 -5.92
CA HIS A 92 -13.53 -8.17 -7.01
C HIS A 92 -14.07 -9.55 -6.66
N GLN A 93 -13.54 -10.18 -5.64
CA GLN A 93 -13.87 -11.56 -5.30
C GLN A 93 -14.39 -11.71 -3.87
N TRP A 94 -14.53 -10.59 -3.14
CA TRP A 94 -14.91 -10.60 -1.72
C TRP A 94 -14.08 -11.58 -0.91
N ALA A 95 -12.84 -11.78 -1.36
CA ALA A 95 -11.96 -12.74 -0.75
C ALA A 95 -11.52 -12.25 0.61
N ASP A 96 -11.59 -13.13 1.57
CA ASP A 96 -11.00 -12.93 2.87
C ASP A 96 -9.47 -13.02 2.73
N ALA A 97 -8.85 -11.90 2.37
CA ALA A 97 -7.41 -11.82 2.12
C ALA A 97 -6.58 -11.87 3.40
N LEU A 98 -7.24 -11.82 4.56
CA LEU A 98 -6.59 -11.88 5.86
C LEU A 98 -6.98 -13.16 6.60
N VAL A 99 -6.08 -13.59 7.47
CA VAL A 99 -6.31 -14.63 8.48
C VAL A 99 -5.85 -14.10 9.83
N LEU A 100 -6.62 -14.41 10.86
CA LEU A 100 -6.17 -14.16 12.23
C LEU A 100 -5.10 -15.21 12.56
N SER A 101 -3.87 -14.76 12.63
CA SER A 101 -2.74 -15.60 13.01
C SER A 101 -2.70 -15.71 14.53
N GLU A 102 -2.73 -16.93 15.05
CA GLU A 102 -2.50 -17.20 16.47
C GLU A 102 -1.03 -17.52 16.69
N GLY A 103 -0.44 -16.94 17.75
CA GLY A 103 0.93 -17.24 18.13
C GLY A 103 1.74 -16.03 18.59
N PHE A 104 2.93 -16.31 19.06
CA PHE A 104 3.89 -15.27 19.48
C PHE A 104 4.84 -14.98 18.30
N ALA A 105 4.94 -13.71 17.91
CA ALA A 105 6.00 -13.29 17.02
C ALA A 105 7.25 -12.94 17.85
N PHE A 106 8.40 -13.50 17.50
CA PHE A 106 9.68 -13.05 18.05
C PHE A 106 10.24 -11.88 17.24
N PRO A 107 10.86 -10.87 17.88
CA PRO A 107 11.06 -10.73 19.32
C PRO A 107 9.76 -10.38 20.05
N ILE A 108 9.63 -10.86 21.30
CA ILE A 108 8.48 -10.54 22.14
C ILE A 108 8.50 -9.04 22.46
N THR A 109 7.49 -8.33 21.98
CA THR A 109 7.27 -6.92 22.30
C THR A 109 6.06 -6.78 23.22
N PHE A 110 6.14 -5.89 24.20
CA PHE A 110 5.00 -5.58 25.05
C PHE A 110 4.16 -4.44 24.46
N PRO A 111 2.79 -4.50 24.56
CA PRO A 111 2.00 -5.59 25.15
C PRO A 111 2.07 -6.88 24.34
N LEU A 112 1.96 -8.02 25.03
CA LEU A 112 2.03 -9.34 24.43
C LEU A 112 0.89 -9.51 23.41
N VAL A 113 1.22 -9.61 22.13
CA VAL A 113 0.25 -9.83 21.05
C VAL A 113 0.12 -11.32 20.82
N THR A 114 -1.02 -11.89 21.17
CA THR A 114 -1.30 -13.32 21.02
C THR A 114 -1.97 -13.67 19.71
N HIS A 115 -2.42 -12.67 18.94
CA HIS A 115 -3.02 -12.83 17.64
C HIS A 115 -2.84 -11.56 16.82
N GLU A 116 -2.67 -11.70 15.52
CA GLU A 116 -2.56 -10.58 14.58
C GLU A 116 -3.11 -10.96 13.20
N TRP A 117 -3.68 -10.00 12.51
CA TRP A 117 -4.15 -10.19 11.16
C TRP A 117 -2.98 -10.25 10.17
N ALA A 118 -2.85 -11.38 9.48
CA ALA A 118 -1.82 -11.65 8.48
C ALA A 118 -2.44 -11.89 7.10
N TRP A 119 -1.67 -11.63 6.06
CA TRP A 119 -2.07 -11.93 4.68
C TRP A 119 -2.09 -13.44 4.44
N ARG A 120 -3.15 -13.95 3.81
CA ARG A 120 -3.22 -15.33 3.36
C ARG A 120 -2.20 -15.59 2.24
N PRO A 121 -1.68 -16.81 2.07
CA PRO A 121 -0.95 -17.20 0.86
C PRO A 121 -1.81 -16.99 -0.40
N SER A 122 -1.17 -16.66 -1.52
CA SER A 122 -1.93 -16.48 -2.78
C SER A 122 -2.63 -17.74 -3.25
N THR A 123 -2.17 -18.93 -2.82
CA THR A 123 -2.80 -20.23 -3.10
C THR A 123 -4.18 -20.36 -2.49
N ASP A 124 -4.44 -19.68 -1.38
CA ASP A 124 -5.70 -19.70 -0.64
C ASP A 124 -6.68 -18.64 -1.14
N LEU A 125 -6.21 -17.78 -2.03
CA LEU A 125 -7.02 -16.74 -2.64
C LEU A 125 -7.66 -17.22 -3.94
N PRO A 126 -8.88 -16.76 -4.28
CA PRO A 126 -9.52 -17.12 -5.54
C PRO A 126 -8.64 -16.74 -6.74
N LYS A 127 -8.66 -17.57 -7.77
CA LYS A 127 -7.98 -17.27 -9.04
C LYS A 127 -8.67 -16.08 -9.72
N GLY A 128 -7.88 -15.12 -10.21
CA GLY A 128 -8.39 -14.00 -10.98
C GLY A 128 -7.95 -14.05 -12.43
N LYS A 129 -8.50 -13.16 -13.24
CA LYS A 129 -8.11 -13.02 -14.65
C LYS A 129 -6.70 -12.45 -14.82
N ASN A 130 -6.20 -11.72 -13.84
CA ASN A 130 -4.89 -11.09 -13.87
C ASN A 130 -4.13 -11.44 -12.58
N ASP A 131 -3.00 -12.09 -12.73
CA ASP A 131 -2.08 -12.48 -11.66
C ASP A 131 -0.87 -11.54 -11.54
N SER A 132 -0.93 -10.36 -12.17
CA SER A 132 0.11 -9.35 -12.00
C SER A 132 0.27 -9.01 -10.52
N GLY A 133 1.51 -8.98 -10.05
CA GLY A 133 1.84 -8.74 -8.65
C GLY A 133 1.79 -9.98 -7.74
N ARG A 134 1.36 -11.17 -8.22
CA ARG A 134 1.28 -12.38 -7.37
C ARG A 134 2.63 -12.77 -6.79
N LEU A 135 3.68 -12.77 -7.60
CA LEU A 135 5.02 -13.11 -7.13
C LEU A 135 5.53 -12.14 -6.06
N ALA A 136 5.28 -10.84 -6.26
CA ALA A 136 5.58 -9.83 -5.26
C ALA A 136 4.76 -10.03 -3.99
N TYR A 137 3.46 -10.34 -4.12
CA TYR A 137 2.58 -10.66 -3.01
C TYR A 137 3.10 -11.83 -2.17
N ASP A 138 3.41 -12.97 -2.81
CA ASP A 138 3.89 -14.16 -2.11
C ASP A 138 5.23 -13.91 -1.41
N ARG A 139 6.10 -13.11 -2.02
CA ARG A 139 7.41 -12.77 -1.45
C ARG A 139 7.29 -11.78 -0.28
N LEU A 140 6.43 -10.79 -0.39
CA LEU A 140 6.45 -9.61 0.49
C LEU A 140 5.31 -9.60 1.53
N LEU A 141 4.15 -10.15 1.19
CA LEU A 141 2.95 -10.08 2.02
C LEU A 141 2.55 -11.41 2.63
N ALA A 142 2.49 -12.49 1.84
CA ALA A 142 1.95 -13.77 2.27
C ALA A 142 2.51 -14.23 3.62
N ASN A 143 1.62 -14.63 4.52
CA ASN A 143 1.92 -15.04 5.90
C ASN A 143 2.56 -13.97 6.79
N ARG A 144 2.56 -12.72 6.37
CA ARG A 144 3.10 -11.60 7.16
C ARG A 144 1.98 -10.74 7.73
N PRO A 145 2.17 -10.16 8.92
CA PRO A 145 1.23 -9.21 9.48
C PRO A 145 0.97 -8.02 8.54
N ALA A 146 -0.30 -7.71 8.32
CA ALA A 146 -0.69 -6.66 7.39
C ALA A 146 -0.17 -5.26 7.79
N ARG A 147 0.11 -5.05 9.08
CA ARG A 147 0.71 -3.79 9.59
C ARG A 147 2.03 -3.44 8.91
N PHE A 148 2.87 -4.43 8.62
CA PHE A 148 4.18 -4.19 8.01
C PHE A 148 4.03 -3.69 6.57
N SER A 149 3.06 -4.23 5.83
CA SER A 149 2.76 -3.75 4.48
C SER A 149 2.28 -2.30 4.50
N LEU A 150 1.41 -1.94 5.45
CA LEU A 150 0.93 -0.57 5.57
C LEU A 150 2.05 0.39 5.97
N GLN A 151 2.95 -0.02 6.85
CA GLN A 151 4.11 0.81 7.21
C GLN A 151 5.03 1.03 6.01
N GLN A 152 5.37 -0.04 5.28
CA GLN A 152 6.25 0.04 4.11
C GLN A 152 5.66 0.96 3.03
N LEU A 153 4.35 0.89 2.82
CA LEU A 153 3.67 1.77 1.87
C LEU A 153 3.67 3.24 2.33
N ASP A 154 3.55 3.51 3.63
CA ASP A 154 3.68 4.89 4.15
C ASP A 154 5.06 5.46 3.86
N GLU A 155 6.12 4.69 4.06
CA GLU A 155 7.49 5.07 3.76
C GLU A 155 7.67 5.33 2.26
N THR A 156 7.21 4.41 1.41
CA THR A 156 7.26 4.53 -0.05
C THR A 156 6.54 5.78 -0.55
N TYR A 157 5.29 6.00 -0.14
CA TYR A 157 4.53 7.17 -0.60
C TYR A 157 4.97 8.49 0.03
N SER A 158 5.58 8.46 1.22
CA SER A 158 6.25 9.65 1.78
C SER A 158 7.41 10.09 0.91
N TYR A 159 8.23 9.13 0.49
CA TYR A 159 9.33 9.38 -0.42
C TYR A 159 8.85 9.93 -1.78
N VAL A 160 7.79 9.34 -2.35
CA VAL A 160 7.18 9.84 -3.59
C VAL A 160 6.65 11.26 -3.42
N ALA A 161 5.98 11.57 -2.30
CA ALA A 161 5.50 12.92 -2.01
C ALA A 161 6.63 13.94 -2.01
N ASP A 162 7.77 13.60 -1.40
CA ASP A 162 8.94 14.46 -1.35
C ASP A 162 9.59 14.64 -2.74
N LEU A 163 9.56 13.59 -3.57
CA LEU A 163 10.05 13.68 -4.97
C LEU A 163 9.18 14.62 -5.82
N LEU A 164 7.85 14.53 -5.65
CA LEU A 164 6.90 15.38 -6.40
C LEU A 164 6.98 16.86 -6.04
N GLU A 165 7.56 17.20 -4.89
CA GLU A 165 7.76 18.58 -4.44
C GLU A 165 9.10 19.18 -4.88
N ARG A 166 10.04 18.36 -5.29
CA ARG A 166 11.32 18.87 -5.78
C ARG A 166 11.08 19.64 -7.08
N PRO A 167 11.56 20.89 -7.17
CA PRO A 167 11.50 21.61 -8.44
C PRO A 167 12.24 20.78 -9.49
N SER A 168 11.60 20.59 -10.64
CA SER A 168 12.26 19.97 -11.80
C SER A 168 13.55 20.73 -12.06
N ALA A 169 14.69 20.04 -12.00
CA ALA A 169 15.95 20.66 -12.38
C ALA A 169 15.77 21.17 -13.81
N GLN A 170 15.73 22.50 -13.98
CA GLN A 170 15.73 23.08 -15.31
C GLN A 170 16.99 22.58 -16.01
N PRO A 171 16.89 22.01 -17.21
CA PRO A 171 18.07 21.71 -17.99
C PRO A 171 18.83 23.00 -18.14
N SER A 172 20.08 23.01 -17.70
CA SER A 172 21.00 24.12 -17.89
C SER A 172 21.06 24.40 -19.41
N ALA A 173 20.67 25.60 -19.80
CA ALA A 173 20.69 26.07 -21.18
C ALA A 173 22.13 26.19 -21.71
#